data_8b75e171d24b4108916b30543ae89af0
#
_entry.id   8b75e171d24b4108916b30543ae89af0
#
_cell.length_a   1.000
_cell.length_b   1.000
_cell.length_c   1.000
_cell.angle_alpha   90.00
_cell.angle_beta   90.00
_cell.angle_gamma   90.00
#
_symmetry.space_group_name_H-M   'P 1'
#
loop_
_entity.id
_entity.type
_entity.pdbx_description
1 polymer ?
#
loop_
_entity_poly.entity_id
_entity_poly.type
_entity_poly.pdbx_seq_one_letter_code
_entity_poly.pdbx_strand_id
1 'polypeptide(L)'
;MVKQNDYYIRQINGNKINLEEALEMFEIKYKKSLKFKYVSQGAGLDLIDVVENNHYISKSLSIKILNGKIFLEVFDEDEEEDYEYYYYINPNAPIALTYYPNYPDLIDNNLHKVPLSMFTEDKEFVCEVIKDFFDKGNTEKIKENYIKNKWIMDKYK
;
A
#
# COMPACT_ATOMS: atom_id res chain seq x y z
N MET A 1 19.75 19.12 14.20
CA MET A 1 19.31 18.95 12.81
C MET A 1 17.79 18.94 12.72
N VAL A 2 17.25 19.70 11.82
CA VAL A 2 15.81 19.74 11.60
C VAL A 2 15.47 18.71 10.50
N LYS A 3 14.64 17.74 10.84
CA LYS A 3 14.06 16.82 9.83
C LYS A 3 12.86 17.49 9.19
N GLN A 4 12.80 17.44 7.89
CA GLN A 4 11.67 17.95 7.12
C GLN A 4 11.08 16.80 6.35
N ASN A 5 9.78 16.53 6.55
CA ASN A 5 9.09 15.42 5.94
C ASN A 5 8.29 15.90 4.73
N ASP A 6 8.51 15.26 3.60
CA ASP A 6 7.79 15.51 2.34
C ASP A 6 7.16 14.22 1.84
N TYR A 7 6.04 14.34 1.13
CA TYR A 7 5.32 13.22 0.56
C TYR A 7 5.41 13.25 -0.95
N TYR A 8 5.74 12.11 -1.55
CA TYR A 8 5.91 11.97 -2.99
C TYR A 8 5.14 10.77 -3.52
N ILE A 9 4.65 10.86 -4.75
CA ILE A 9 4.24 9.67 -5.50
C ILE A 9 5.49 8.94 -5.97
N ARG A 10 5.53 7.63 -5.73
CA ARG A 10 6.62 6.77 -6.20
C ARG A 10 6.38 6.42 -7.66
N GLN A 11 6.67 7.36 -8.54
CA GLN A 11 6.62 7.18 -9.98
C GLN A 11 7.94 7.62 -10.61
N ILE A 12 8.06 7.43 -11.93
CA ILE A 12 9.29 7.66 -12.69
C ILE A 12 9.95 9.01 -12.38
N ASN A 13 9.19 10.03 -12.05
CA ASN A 13 9.71 11.37 -11.77
C ASN A 13 9.67 11.78 -10.28
N GLY A 14 9.19 10.92 -9.38
CA GLY A 14 9.17 11.21 -7.95
C GLY A 14 8.51 12.53 -7.56
N ASN A 15 7.45 12.93 -8.25
CA ASN A 15 6.83 14.24 -8.05
C ASN A 15 6.11 14.34 -6.72
N LYS A 16 6.37 15.42 -5.99
CA LYS A 16 5.67 15.73 -4.75
C LYS A 16 4.19 16.01 -5.03
N ILE A 17 3.31 15.44 -4.21
CA ILE A 17 1.87 15.63 -4.34
C ILE A 17 1.24 16.00 -3.00
N ASN A 18 0.05 16.59 -3.07
CA ASN A 18 -0.77 16.87 -1.90
C ASN A 18 -1.81 15.74 -1.68
N LEU A 19 -2.53 15.82 -0.56
CA LEU A 19 -3.53 14.81 -0.21
C LEU A 19 -4.63 14.69 -1.25
N GLU A 20 -5.13 15.82 -1.75
CA GLU A 20 -6.20 15.83 -2.74
C GLU A 20 -5.79 15.10 -4.02
N GLU A 21 -4.57 15.37 -4.49
CA GLU A 21 -4.01 14.67 -5.66
C GLU A 21 -3.84 13.17 -5.42
N ALA A 22 -3.43 12.78 -4.21
CA ALA A 22 -3.29 11.37 -3.87
C ALA A 22 -4.63 10.63 -3.86
N LEU A 23 -5.67 11.26 -3.31
CA LEU A 23 -7.02 10.70 -3.31
C LEU A 23 -7.59 10.59 -4.71
N GLU A 24 -7.36 11.60 -5.55
CA GLU A 24 -7.78 11.59 -6.95
C GLU A 24 -7.05 10.48 -7.73
N MET A 25 -5.76 10.36 -7.54
CA MET A 25 -4.96 9.29 -8.15
C MET A 25 -5.51 7.91 -7.79
N PHE A 26 -5.83 7.69 -6.52
CA PHE A 26 -6.41 6.42 -6.08
C PHE A 26 -7.73 6.15 -6.81
N GLU A 27 -8.62 7.14 -6.90
CA GLU A 27 -9.91 6.98 -7.58
C GLU A 27 -9.74 6.63 -9.06
N ILE A 28 -8.80 7.29 -9.75
CA ILE A 28 -8.49 7.00 -11.15
C ILE A 28 -7.99 5.56 -11.30
N LYS A 29 -7.07 5.14 -10.45
CA LYS A 29 -6.51 3.79 -10.49
C LYS A 29 -7.57 2.73 -10.18
N TYR A 30 -8.45 3.01 -9.23
CA TYR A 30 -9.55 2.12 -8.89
C TYR A 30 -10.47 1.90 -10.09
N LYS A 31 -10.91 2.97 -10.76
CA LYS A 31 -11.75 2.89 -11.94
C LYS A 31 -11.07 2.13 -13.07
N LYS A 32 -9.78 2.37 -13.30
CA LYS A 32 -9.00 1.63 -14.29
C LYS A 32 -8.96 0.15 -13.97
N SER A 33 -8.86 -0.23 -12.72
CA SER A 33 -8.83 -1.63 -12.32
C SER A 33 -10.12 -2.37 -12.67
N LEU A 34 -11.25 -1.68 -12.62
CA LEU A 34 -12.55 -2.26 -13.00
C LEU A 34 -12.68 -2.41 -14.52
N LYS A 35 -12.06 -1.50 -15.28
CA LYS A 35 -12.08 -1.54 -16.74
C LYS A 35 -11.10 -2.57 -17.30
N PHE A 36 -9.89 -2.63 -16.72
CA PHE A 36 -8.84 -3.53 -17.16
C PHE A 36 -8.63 -4.63 -16.09
N LYS A 37 -9.57 -5.55 -16.04
CA LYS A 37 -9.73 -6.51 -14.92
C LYS A 37 -8.54 -7.44 -14.70
N TYR A 38 -7.70 -7.65 -15.70
CA TYR A 38 -6.55 -8.55 -15.62
C TYR A 38 -5.22 -7.82 -15.52
N VAL A 39 -5.26 -6.50 -15.42
CA VAL A 39 -4.07 -5.67 -15.27
C VAL A 39 -4.13 -4.99 -13.92
N SER A 40 -3.14 -5.22 -13.06
CA SER A 40 -3.10 -4.52 -11.79
C SER A 40 -2.74 -3.06 -11.99
N GLN A 41 -3.34 -2.19 -11.18
CA GLN A 41 -3.06 -0.78 -11.12
C GLN A 41 -2.32 -0.51 -9.81
N GLY A 42 -1.36 0.36 -9.83
CA GLY A 42 -0.59 0.59 -8.61
C GLY A 42 -0.06 1.98 -8.48
N ALA A 43 0.18 2.36 -7.24
CA ALA A 43 0.85 3.59 -6.87
C ALA A 43 1.56 3.39 -5.54
N GLY A 44 2.65 4.12 -5.36
CA GLY A 44 3.36 4.17 -4.10
C GLY A 44 3.45 5.61 -3.62
N LEU A 45 3.19 5.79 -2.34
CA LEU A 45 3.38 7.07 -1.66
C LEU A 45 4.58 6.92 -0.73
N ASP A 46 5.54 7.81 -0.85
CA ASP A 46 6.74 7.78 -0.04
C ASP A 46 6.77 8.99 0.90
N LEU A 47 7.09 8.74 2.15
CA LEU A 47 7.44 9.79 3.09
C LEU A 47 8.94 9.97 3.05
N ILE A 48 9.36 11.16 2.69
CA ILE A 48 10.76 11.50 2.52
C ILE A 48 11.24 12.33 3.69
N ASP A 49 12.25 11.85 4.37
CA ASP A 49 12.96 12.63 5.38
C ASP A 49 14.14 13.34 4.73
N VAL A 50 14.25 14.63 4.98
CA VAL A 50 15.35 15.44 4.48
C VAL A 50 16.28 15.78 5.65
N VAL A 51 17.51 15.27 5.60
CA VAL A 51 18.53 15.52 6.60
C VAL A 51 19.79 15.99 5.89
N GLU A 52 20.23 17.21 6.18
CA GLU A 52 21.44 17.80 5.58
C GLU A 52 21.44 17.74 4.04
N ASN A 53 20.32 18.08 3.42
CA ASN A 53 20.11 18.05 1.97
C ASN A 53 20.09 16.65 1.34
N ASN A 54 20.16 15.60 2.17
CA ASN A 54 19.99 14.23 1.68
C ASN A 54 18.54 13.78 1.88
N HIS A 55 18.01 13.05 0.91
CA HIS A 55 16.64 12.57 0.90
C HIS A 55 16.63 11.07 1.20
N TYR A 56 15.85 10.66 2.18
CA TYR A 56 15.71 9.26 2.57
C TYR A 56 14.25 8.87 2.62
N ILE A 57 13.92 7.69 2.08
CA ILE A 57 12.57 7.14 2.21
C ILE A 57 12.45 6.51 3.60
N SER A 58 11.63 7.11 4.47
CA SER A 58 11.42 6.57 5.82
C SER A 58 10.24 5.62 5.89
N LYS A 59 9.21 5.88 5.10
CA LYS A 59 8.01 5.03 5.03
C LYS A 59 7.48 5.03 3.61
N SER A 60 6.85 3.94 3.23
CA SER A 60 6.15 3.83 1.96
C SER A 60 4.81 3.16 2.14
N LEU A 61 3.80 3.68 1.48
CA LEU A 61 2.50 3.04 1.35
C LEU A 61 2.33 2.61 -0.10
N SER A 62 2.27 1.32 -0.33
CA SER A 62 2.03 0.76 -1.66
C SER A 62 0.58 0.34 -1.79
N ILE A 63 -0.07 0.81 -2.83
CA ILE A 63 -1.45 0.51 -3.16
C ILE A 63 -1.45 -0.23 -4.48
N LYS A 64 -1.97 -1.45 -4.50
CA LYS A 64 -2.13 -2.24 -5.72
C LYS A 64 -3.57 -2.68 -5.84
N ILE A 65 -4.13 -2.52 -7.01
CA ILE A 65 -5.56 -2.76 -7.23
C ILE A 65 -5.72 -3.71 -8.41
N LEU A 66 -6.46 -4.79 -8.18
CA LEU A 66 -6.78 -5.76 -9.22
C LEU A 66 -8.29 -6.00 -9.23
N ASN A 67 -8.95 -5.54 -10.28
CA ASN A 67 -10.40 -5.68 -10.45
C ASN A 67 -11.19 -5.28 -9.19
N GLY A 68 -10.89 -4.09 -8.65
CA GLY A 68 -11.57 -3.56 -7.47
C GLY A 68 -11.09 -4.11 -6.14
N LYS A 69 -10.21 -5.08 -6.13
CA LYS A 69 -9.60 -5.62 -4.90
C LYS A 69 -8.31 -4.88 -4.62
N ILE A 70 -8.21 -4.32 -3.44
CA ILE A 70 -7.13 -3.41 -3.06
C ILE A 70 -6.20 -4.09 -2.07
N PHE A 71 -4.93 -4.17 -2.44
CA PHE A 71 -3.84 -4.71 -1.64
C PHE A 71 -3.03 -3.53 -1.09
N LEU A 72 -2.86 -3.48 0.22
CA LEU A 72 -2.12 -2.43 0.90
C LEU A 72 -0.89 -3.02 1.59
N GLU A 73 0.25 -2.43 1.31
CA GLU A 73 1.52 -2.81 1.91
C GLU A 73 2.20 -1.56 2.46
N VAL A 74 2.75 -1.67 3.65
CA VAL A 74 3.51 -0.59 4.30
C VAL A 74 4.94 -1.06 4.50
N PHE A 75 5.88 -0.26 4.04
CA PHE A 75 7.27 -0.37 4.41
C PHE A 75 7.55 0.70 5.46
N ASP A 76 8.14 0.31 6.57
CA ASP A 76 8.47 1.21 7.66
C ASP A 76 9.90 0.95 8.12
N GLU A 77 10.74 1.98 8.06
CA GLU A 77 12.08 1.95 8.60
C GLU A 77 12.01 2.51 10.02
N ASP A 78 12.24 1.67 11.04
CA ASP A 78 12.25 2.15 12.41
C ASP A 78 13.62 2.73 12.78
N GLU A 79 13.70 3.32 13.98
CA GLU A 79 14.91 4.00 14.47
C GLU A 79 16.11 3.06 14.68
N GLU A 80 15.86 1.74 14.70
CA GLU A 80 16.90 0.71 14.92
C GLU A 80 17.41 0.09 13.62
N GLU A 81 17.10 0.68 12.49
CA GLU A 81 17.49 0.22 11.16
C GLU A 81 16.84 -1.12 10.75
N ASP A 82 15.84 -1.58 11.47
CA ASP A 82 15.09 -2.75 11.09
C ASP A 82 13.99 -2.35 10.10
N TYR A 83 14.03 -2.98 8.93
CA TYR A 83 13.02 -2.76 7.90
C TYR A 83 11.88 -3.75 8.12
N GLU A 84 10.67 -3.25 8.25
CA GLU A 84 9.51 -4.10 8.38
C GLU A 84 8.47 -3.81 7.31
N TYR A 85 7.89 -4.91 6.80
CA TYR A 85 6.78 -4.86 5.86
C TYR A 85 5.52 -5.30 6.57
N TYR A 86 4.47 -4.50 6.45
CA TYR A 86 3.15 -4.81 7.00
C TYR A 86 2.15 -4.86 5.87
N TYR A 87 1.23 -5.80 5.95
CA TYR A 87 0.18 -5.96 4.95
C TYR A 87 -1.17 -5.77 5.61
N TYR A 88 -2.13 -5.20 4.88
CA TYR A 88 -3.50 -5.20 5.35
C TYR A 88 -4.01 -6.64 5.41
N ILE A 89 -4.72 -6.97 6.49
CA ILE A 89 -5.38 -8.27 6.64
C ILE A 89 -6.84 -8.04 7.00
N ASN A 90 -7.74 -8.59 6.19
CA ASN A 90 -9.17 -8.57 6.45
C ASN A 90 -9.56 -9.86 7.17
N PRO A 91 -9.86 -9.81 8.49
CA PRO A 91 -10.18 -11.03 9.25
C PRO A 91 -11.50 -11.67 8.85
N ASN A 92 -12.36 -10.94 8.15
CA ASN A 92 -13.67 -11.41 7.73
C ASN A 92 -13.67 -12.02 6.33
N ALA A 93 -12.55 -12.02 5.63
CA ALA A 93 -12.47 -12.58 4.30
C ALA A 93 -12.53 -14.11 4.35
N PRO A 94 -13.10 -14.74 3.32
CA PRO A 94 -13.07 -16.20 3.20
C PRO A 94 -11.64 -16.73 3.17
N ILE A 95 -11.43 -17.96 3.64
CA ILE A 95 -10.14 -18.66 3.52
C ILE A 95 -10.01 -19.13 2.07
N ALA A 96 -9.37 -18.30 1.25
CA ALA A 96 -9.19 -18.54 -0.17
C ALA A 96 -7.92 -17.86 -0.65
N LEU A 97 -7.39 -18.33 -1.77
CA LEU A 97 -6.22 -17.73 -2.41
C LEU A 97 -6.64 -16.97 -3.66
N THR A 98 -5.93 -15.90 -3.96
CA THR A 98 -6.08 -15.11 -5.17
C THR A 98 -4.70 -14.74 -5.71
N TYR A 99 -4.66 -14.13 -6.89
CA TYR A 99 -3.39 -13.75 -7.48
C TYR A 99 -2.81 -12.50 -6.84
N TYR A 100 -1.50 -12.52 -6.63
CA TYR A 100 -0.77 -11.34 -6.18
C TYR A 100 -0.81 -10.28 -7.29
N PRO A 101 -1.16 -9.03 -6.97
CA PRO A 101 -1.28 -7.98 -7.98
C PRO A 101 0.09 -7.40 -8.34
N ASN A 102 0.73 -7.96 -9.35
CA ASN A 102 1.99 -7.42 -9.87
C ASN A 102 1.72 -6.27 -10.84
N TYR A 103 2.19 -5.10 -10.50
CA TYR A 103 2.11 -3.93 -11.36
C TYR A 103 3.45 -3.73 -12.08
N PRO A 104 3.46 -3.44 -13.39
CA PRO A 104 2.32 -3.29 -14.30
C PRO A 104 1.93 -4.57 -15.04
N ASP A 105 2.35 -5.71 -14.56
CA ASP A 105 2.23 -6.97 -15.28
C ASP A 105 0.80 -7.47 -15.37
N LEU A 106 0.55 -8.20 -16.45
CA LEU A 106 -0.69 -8.93 -16.62
C LEU A 106 -0.69 -10.14 -15.68
N ILE A 107 -1.88 -10.58 -15.30
CA ILE A 107 -2.02 -11.84 -14.59
C ILE A 107 -1.72 -12.96 -15.57
N ASP A 108 -0.77 -13.81 -15.23
CA ASP A 108 -0.46 -15.02 -15.97
C ASP A 108 -0.39 -16.23 -15.04
N ASN A 109 -0.08 -17.40 -15.61
CA ASN A 109 -0.08 -18.65 -14.87
C ASN A 109 1.09 -18.80 -13.91
N ASN A 110 2.06 -17.91 -13.94
CA ASN A 110 3.26 -17.96 -13.12
C ASN A 110 3.19 -17.06 -11.90
N LEU A 111 2.08 -16.34 -11.72
CA LEU A 111 1.95 -15.41 -10.62
C LEU A 111 1.74 -16.14 -9.30
N HIS A 112 2.30 -15.56 -8.26
CA HIS A 112 2.10 -16.06 -6.91
C HIS A 112 0.65 -15.89 -6.48
N LYS A 113 0.16 -16.87 -5.76
CA LYS A 113 -1.13 -16.78 -5.09
C LYS A 113 -0.91 -16.33 -3.66
N VAL A 114 -1.78 -15.45 -3.20
CA VAL A 114 -1.75 -14.91 -1.85
C VAL A 114 -3.14 -15.03 -1.23
N PRO A 115 -3.23 -14.99 0.11
CA PRO A 115 -4.52 -15.04 0.79
C PRO A 115 -5.45 -13.91 0.36
N LEU A 116 -6.69 -14.25 0.11
CA LEU A 116 -7.73 -13.26 -0.21
C LEU A 116 -7.90 -12.24 0.93
N SER A 117 -7.59 -12.64 2.17
CA SER A 117 -7.63 -11.75 3.33
C SER A 117 -6.66 -10.56 3.26
N MET A 118 -5.70 -10.58 2.34
CA MET A 118 -4.79 -9.46 2.13
C MET A 118 -5.42 -8.33 1.30
N PHE A 119 -6.66 -8.46 0.87
CA PHE A 119 -7.34 -7.48 0.02
C PHE A 119 -8.53 -6.88 0.73
N THR A 120 -8.84 -5.63 0.36
CA THR A 120 -10.08 -4.97 0.76
C THR A 120 -10.79 -4.43 -0.48
N GLU A 121 -12.10 -4.37 -0.43
CA GLU A 121 -12.92 -3.67 -1.42
C GLU A 121 -13.46 -2.35 -0.86
N ASP A 122 -13.09 -2.03 0.38
CA ASP A 122 -13.57 -0.84 1.08
C ASP A 122 -12.76 0.40 0.69
N LYS A 123 -13.27 1.14 -0.28
CA LYS A 123 -12.65 2.37 -0.78
C LYS A 123 -12.54 3.45 0.29
N GLU A 124 -13.54 3.57 1.17
CA GLU A 124 -13.52 4.57 2.23
C GLU A 124 -12.39 4.29 3.23
N PHE A 125 -12.19 3.03 3.57
CA PHE A 125 -11.08 2.63 4.42
C PHE A 125 -9.74 3.01 3.80
N VAL A 126 -9.57 2.75 2.50
CA VAL A 126 -8.33 3.09 1.80
C VAL A 126 -8.10 4.60 1.77
N CYS A 127 -9.16 5.38 1.55
CA CYS A 127 -9.06 6.84 1.61
C CYS A 127 -8.61 7.32 2.99
N GLU A 128 -9.11 6.70 4.06
CA GLU A 128 -8.67 7.02 5.42
C GLU A 128 -7.20 6.66 5.65
N VAL A 129 -6.76 5.53 5.11
CA VAL A 129 -5.35 5.12 5.19
C VAL A 129 -4.45 6.15 4.48
N ILE A 130 -4.87 6.62 3.31
CA ILE A 130 -4.12 7.65 2.59
C ILE A 130 -4.07 8.95 3.40
N LYS A 131 -5.18 9.38 3.98
CA LYS A 131 -5.23 10.58 4.83
C LYS A 131 -4.30 10.44 6.03
N ASP A 132 -4.32 9.29 6.70
CA ASP A 132 -3.45 9.02 7.84
C ASP A 132 -1.98 9.06 7.43
N PHE A 133 -1.66 8.56 6.25
CA PHE A 133 -0.29 8.57 5.76
C PHE A 133 0.23 9.99 5.56
N PHE A 134 -0.62 10.91 5.11
CA PHE A 134 -0.26 12.31 4.99
C PHE A 134 -0.15 13.02 6.36
N ASP A 135 -0.63 12.38 7.43
CA ASP A 135 -0.43 12.87 8.80
C ASP A 135 0.81 12.21 9.40
N LYS A 136 1.98 12.74 9.05
CA LYS A 136 3.30 12.29 9.54
C LYS A 136 3.61 10.81 9.29
N GLY A 137 3.07 10.25 8.22
CA GLY A 137 3.30 8.85 7.88
C GLY A 137 2.62 7.87 8.82
N ASN A 138 1.45 8.22 9.33
CA ASN A 138 0.70 7.33 10.21
C ASN A 138 0.17 6.13 9.44
N THR A 139 0.60 4.93 9.81
CA THR A 139 0.21 3.66 9.17
C THR A 139 -0.38 2.66 10.17
N GLU A 140 -0.81 3.14 11.32
CA GLU A 140 -1.27 2.28 12.41
C GLU A 140 -2.46 1.40 12.03
N LYS A 141 -3.37 1.86 11.20
CA LYS A 141 -4.53 1.05 10.78
C LYS A 141 -4.11 -0.24 10.09
N ILE A 142 -3.05 -0.20 9.29
CA ILE A 142 -2.54 -1.40 8.62
C ILE A 142 -1.72 -2.26 9.59
N LYS A 143 -0.82 -1.64 10.34
CA LYS A 143 0.04 -2.34 11.30
C LYS A 143 -0.78 -3.06 12.35
N GLU A 144 -1.76 -2.39 12.91
CA GLU A 144 -2.61 -2.95 13.96
C GLU A 144 -3.36 -4.19 13.47
N ASN A 145 -3.94 -4.11 12.29
CA ASN A 145 -4.64 -5.25 11.69
C ASN A 145 -3.68 -6.41 11.42
N TYR A 146 -2.50 -6.12 10.91
CA TYR A 146 -1.50 -7.15 10.65
C TYR A 146 -1.08 -7.86 11.93
N ILE A 147 -0.76 -7.10 12.98
CA ILE A 147 -0.31 -7.65 14.26
C ILE A 147 -1.41 -8.49 14.91
N LYS A 148 -2.62 -7.97 14.93
CA LYS A 148 -3.75 -8.67 15.55
C LYS A 148 -4.17 -9.93 14.82
N ASN A 149 -4.01 -9.97 13.50
CA ASN A 149 -4.53 -11.04 12.66
C ASN A 149 -3.43 -11.84 11.94
N LYS A 150 -2.19 -11.67 12.34
CA LYS A 150 -1.03 -12.34 11.72
C LYS A 150 -1.20 -13.87 11.69
N TRP A 151 -1.84 -14.44 12.70
CA TRP A 151 -2.08 -15.87 12.77
C TRP A 151 -2.94 -16.39 11.61
N ILE A 152 -3.76 -15.54 11.01
CA ILE A 152 -4.60 -15.93 9.86
C ILE A 152 -3.72 -16.38 8.71
N MET A 153 -2.58 -15.71 8.51
CA MET A 153 -1.64 -16.04 7.44
C MET A 153 -1.07 -17.44 7.56
N ASP A 154 -0.97 -17.96 8.79
CA ASP A 154 -0.42 -19.30 9.04
C ASP A 154 -1.29 -20.41 8.46
N LYS A 155 -2.58 -20.15 8.25
CA LYS A 155 -3.50 -21.12 7.66
C LYS A 155 -3.24 -21.40 6.18
N TYR A 156 -2.40 -20.58 5.55
CA TYR A 156 -2.08 -20.70 4.12
C TYR A 156 -0.69 -21.30 3.87
N LYS A 157 -0.01 -21.64 4.92
CA LYS A 157 1.31 -22.28 4.84
C LYS A 157 1.22 -23.76 4.53
#